data_865f57a188984adaed7a656aaf7f8aa2
#
_entry.id   865f57a188984adaed7a656aaf7f8aa2
#
_cell.length_a   1.000
_cell.length_b   1.000
_cell.length_c   1.000
_cell.angle_alpha   90.00
_cell.angle_beta   90.00
_cell.angle_gamma   90.00
#
_symmetry.space_group_name_H-M   'P 1'
#
loop_
_entity.id
_entity.type
_entity.pdbx_description
1 polymer ?
#
loop_
_entity_poly.entity_id
_entity_poly.type
_entity_poly.pdbx_seq_one_letter_code
_entity_poly.pdbx_strand_id
1 'polypeptide(L)'
;CTDPKTGSPEPLGFLLAKNQWKFRFTRADAVAGGPAGARALDFIETPPERVRITWNGNCFEVKGGGEEGRLWFDPVTFDVLQVDVRLSKPILVPTRPGYIGIEPAVRVERSEATMRFARVSFNAPDETVLLPESIDTVNVFRGVPSVRYSQRLTDYRRFLSHSSIRSSTF
;
A
#
# COMPACT_ATOMS: atom_id res chain seq x y z
N CYS A 1 5.44 4.53 -15.81
CA CYS A 1 4.54 3.72 -14.96
C CYS A 1 3.42 4.57 -14.40
N THR A 2 2.61 5.09 -15.27
CA THR A 2 1.45 5.90 -14.93
C THR A 2 0.13 5.19 -15.29
N ASP A 3 0.14 3.85 -15.40
CA ASP A 3 -1.10 3.13 -15.61
C ASP A 3 -1.91 3.15 -14.30
N PRO A 4 -2.99 3.94 -14.25
CA PRO A 4 -3.85 4.01 -13.05
C PRO A 4 -4.53 2.67 -12.74
N LYS A 5 -4.47 1.70 -13.65
CA LYS A 5 -4.98 0.34 -13.43
C LYS A 5 -4.08 -0.50 -12.52
N THR A 6 -2.82 -0.12 -12.36
CA THR A 6 -1.91 -0.79 -11.41
C THR A 6 -2.05 -0.24 -9.99
N GLY A 7 -2.89 0.73 -9.79
CA GLY A 7 -2.91 1.59 -8.63
C GLY A 7 -3.94 1.28 -7.58
N SER A 8 -4.27 0.04 -7.30
CA SER A 8 -4.80 -0.26 -5.97
C SER A 8 -4.43 -1.67 -5.59
N PRO A 9 -3.22 -1.88 -5.15
CA PRO A 9 -3.02 -2.98 -4.22
C PRO A 9 -4.00 -2.75 -3.07
N GLU A 10 -4.52 -3.79 -2.51
CA GLU A 10 -5.24 -3.70 -1.25
C GLU A 10 -4.28 -3.09 -0.21
N PRO A 11 -4.32 -1.79 0.07
CA PRO A 11 -3.30 -1.13 0.89
C PRO A 11 -3.29 -1.65 2.32
N LEU A 12 -4.36 -2.34 2.71
CA LEU A 12 -4.53 -3.01 3.99
C LEU A 12 -4.43 -4.54 3.86
N GLY A 13 -3.88 -5.03 2.74
CA GLY A 13 -3.75 -6.46 2.49
C GLY A 13 -2.99 -7.22 3.58
N PHE A 14 -2.04 -6.56 4.27
CA PHE A 14 -1.29 -7.12 5.39
C PHE A 14 -2.14 -7.36 6.65
N LEU A 15 -3.29 -6.69 6.79
CA LEU A 15 -4.24 -6.89 7.89
C LEU A 15 -5.23 -8.04 7.63
N LEU A 16 -5.31 -8.55 6.41
CA LEU A 16 -6.15 -9.70 6.11
C LEU A 16 -5.67 -10.94 6.88
N ALA A 17 -6.59 -11.71 7.44
CA ALA A 17 -6.28 -12.90 8.25
C ALA A 17 -5.27 -13.85 7.55
N LYS A 18 -5.41 -14.03 6.23
CA LYS A 18 -4.50 -14.85 5.41
C LYS A 18 -3.04 -14.33 5.35
N ASN A 19 -2.79 -13.07 5.72
CA ASN A 19 -1.49 -12.42 5.63
C ASN A 19 -0.92 -12.02 6.99
N GLN A 20 -1.74 -11.91 8.05
CA GLN A 20 -1.31 -11.41 9.35
C GLN A 20 -0.15 -12.23 9.95
N TRP A 21 -0.08 -13.53 9.67
CA TRP A 21 0.98 -14.40 10.15
C TRP A 21 2.39 -14.04 9.61
N LYS A 22 2.45 -13.24 8.55
CA LYS A 22 3.71 -12.74 7.99
C LYS A 22 4.26 -11.55 8.77
N PHE A 23 3.46 -10.93 9.62
CA PHE A 23 3.82 -9.71 10.32
C PHE A 23 3.79 -9.90 11.84
N ARG A 24 4.75 -9.29 12.49
CA ARG A 24 4.72 -9.11 13.94
C ARG A 24 4.23 -7.71 14.25
N PHE A 25 3.19 -7.62 15.07
CA PHE A 25 2.60 -6.36 15.52
C PHE A 25 3.01 -6.09 16.96
N THR A 26 3.37 -4.85 17.28
CA THR A 26 3.68 -4.38 18.63
C THR A 26 2.96 -3.07 18.90
N ARG A 27 2.56 -2.87 20.14
CA ARG A 27 1.94 -1.60 20.54
C ARG A 27 2.99 -0.50 20.43
N ALA A 28 2.65 0.60 19.75
CA ALA A 28 3.50 1.78 19.69
C ALA A 28 3.31 2.62 20.96
N ASP A 29 4.42 2.96 21.62
CA ASP A 29 4.44 3.95 22.67
C ASP A 29 4.44 5.34 22.03
N ALA A 30 3.76 6.30 22.61
CA ALA A 30 3.66 7.72 22.20
C ALA A 30 3.42 7.99 20.70
N VAL A 31 2.30 8.57 20.41
CA VAL A 31 1.78 8.79 19.04
C VAL A 31 2.22 10.15 18.49
N ALA A 32 3.50 10.34 18.19
CA ALA A 32 3.93 11.51 17.43
C ALA A 32 3.67 11.27 15.93
N GLY A 33 3.08 12.24 15.25
CA GLY A 33 2.92 12.26 13.79
C GLY A 33 1.67 11.60 13.22
N GLY A 34 0.80 11.03 14.05
CA GLY A 34 -0.47 10.45 13.62
C GLY A 34 -1.68 11.37 13.79
N PRO A 35 -2.87 10.94 13.35
CA PRO A 35 -4.12 11.64 13.58
C PRO A 35 -4.43 11.83 15.07
N ALA A 36 -5.04 12.97 15.43
CA ALA A 36 -5.40 13.27 16.80
C ALA A 36 -6.35 12.20 17.39
N GLY A 37 -6.07 11.74 18.61
CA GLY A 37 -6.88 10.73 19.30
C GLY A 37 -6.66 9.29 18.83
N ALA A 38 -5.89 9.05 17.78
CA ALA A 38 -5.60 7.72 17.28
C ALA A 38 -4.69 6.93 18.23
N ARG A 39 -4.80 5.58 18.17
CA ARG A 39 -3.80 4.65 18.72
C ARG A 39 -2.97 4.07 17.59
N ALA A 40 -1.78 3.58 17.92
CA ALA A 40 -0.88 3.04 16.92
C ALA A 40 -0.37 1.64 17.25
N LEU A 41 -0.11 0.89 16.18
CA LEU A 41 0.62 -0.37 16.19
C LEU A 41 1.80 -0.25 15.23
N ASP A 42 2.96 -0.66 15.67
CA ASP A 42 4.09 -0.90 14.78
C ASP A 42 4.00 -2.32 14.21
N PHE A 43 4.38 -2.48 12.97
CA PHE A 43 4.43 -3.78 12.32
C PHE A 43 5.75 -3.99 11.56
N ILE A 44 6.17 -5.25 11.49
CA ILE A 44 7.34 -5.66 10.72
C ILE A 44 7.10 -7.04 10.11
N GLU A 45 7.44 -7.20 8.83
CA GLU A 45 7.38 -8.49 8.14
C GLU A 45 8.43 -9.46 8.72
N THR A 46 8.02 -10.67 9.08
CA THR A 46 8.87 -11.66 9.76
C THR A 46 8.52 -13.09 9.35
N PRO A 47 9.42 -13.84 8.72
CA PRO A 47 10.67 -13.37 8.11
C PRO A 47 10.40 -12.52 6.86
N PRO A 48 11.29 -11.59 6.51
CA PRO A 48 11.11 -10.79 5.32
C PRO A 48 11.14 -11.68 4.06
N GLU A 49 10.16 -11.53 3.19
CA GLU A 49 10.15 -12.23 1.90
C GLU A 49 11.37 -11.83 1.05
N ARG A 50 11.83 -12.75 0.22
CA ARG A 50 12.86 -12.44 -0.77
C ARG A 50 12.32 -11.43 -1.77
N VAL A 51 13.15 -10.43 -2.10
CA VAL A 51 12.84 -9.47 -3.16
C VAL A 51 12.62 -10.22 -4.47
N ARG A 52 11.45 -10.01 -5.06
CA ARG A 52 11.11 -10.42 -6.43
C ARG A 52 10.76 -9.19 -7.24
N ILE A 53 11.38 -9.06 -8.39
CA ILE A 53 11.14 -7.93 -9.29
C ILE A 53 10.61 -8.49 -10.59
N THR A 54 9.45 -8.01 -10.99
CA THR A 54 8.78 -8.39 -12.23
C THR A 54 8.65 -7.15 -13.12
N TRP A 55 9.14 -7.23 -14.33
CA TRP A 55 8.99 -6.17 -15.32
C TRP A 55 7.69 -6.38 -16.14
N ASN A 56 6.91 -5.31 -16.29
CA ASN A 56 5.75 -5.25 -17.15
C ASN A 56 5.89 -4.03 -18.07
N GLY A 57 6.32 -4.28 -19.30
CA GLY A 57 6.67 -3.21 -20.22
C GLY A 57 7.81 -2.33 -19.68
N ASN A 58 7.54 -1.04 -19.46
CA ASN A 58 8.49 -0.09 -18.89
C ASN A 58 8.41 0.03 -17.37
N CYS A 59 7.50 -0.72 -16.77
CA CYS A 59 7.23 -0.69 -15.33
C CYS A 59 7.78 -1.91 -14.63
N PHE A 60 8.18 -1.77 -13.39
CA PHE A 60 8.52 -2.90 -12.55
C PHE A 60 7.68 -2.92 -11.29
N GLU A 61 7.39 -4.11 -10.84
CA GLU A 61 6.76 -4.38 -9.55
C GLU A 61 7.78 -5.03 -8.63
N VAL A 62 7.88 -4.53 -7.41
CA VAL A 62 8.71 -5.12 -6.36
C VAL A 62 7.79 -5.80 -5.36
N LYS A 63 8.05 -7.07 -5.09
CA LYS A 63 7.39 -7.84 -4.02
C LYS A 63 8.42 -8.36 -3.05
N GLY A 64 8.10 -8.29 -1.76
CA GLY A 64 9.02 -8.66 -0.69
C GLY A 64 10.10 -7.61 -0.44
N GLY A 65 11.11 -7.96 0.30
CA GLY A 65 12.22 -7.06 0.68
C GLY A 65 12.18 -6.64 2.14
N GLY A 66 11.14 -7.06 2.84
CA GLY A 66 10.86 -6.70 4.23
C GLY A 66 10.16 -5.35 4.32
N GLU A 67 8.95 -5.39 4.79
CA GLU A 67 8.17 -4.20 5.08
C GLU A 67 8.08 -3.98 6.58
N GLU A 68 8.20 -2.74 6.99
CA GLU A 68 7.93 -2.32 8.35
C GLU A 68 7.17 -1.00 8.33
N GLY A 69 6.49 -0.69 9.43
CA GLY A 69 5.74 0.55 9.45
C GLY A 69 4.92 0.73 10.70
N ARG A 70 4.00 1.68 10.60
CA ARG A 70 3.08 2.04 11.65
C ARG A 70 1.68 2.21 11.12
N LEU A 71 0.73 1.69 11.85
CA LEU A 71 -0.69 1.77 11.60
C LEU A 71 -1.34 2.61 12.69
N TRP A 72 -2.10 3.64 12.33
CA TRP A 72 -2.95 4.40 13.26
C TRP A 72 -4.41 4.02 13.05
N PHE A 73 -5.11 3.86 14.14
CA PHE A 73 -6.52 3.48 14.14
C PHE A 73 -7.32 4.23 15.21
N ASP A 74 -8.59 4.40 14.94
CA ASP A 74 -9.55 4.92 15.91
C ASP A 74 -9.77 3.87 17.02
N PRO A 75 -9.56 4.20 18.31
CA PRO A 75 -9.70 3.24 19.40
C PRO A 75 -11.14 2.79 19.69
N VAL A 76 -12.14 3.47 19.11
CA VAL A 76 -13.57 3.16 19.32
C VAL A 76 -14.13 2.36 18.16
N THR A 77 -13.88 2.82 16.92
CA THR A 77 -14.43 2.18 15.71
C THR A 77 -13.49 1.14 15.11
N PHE A 78 -12.20 1.15 15.49
CA PHE A 78 -11.12 0.35 14.91
C PHE A 78 -10.87 0.64 13.43
N ASP A 79 -11.39 1.75 12.90
CA ASP A 79 -11.05 2.19 11.56
C ASP A 79 -9.58 2.52 11.43
N VAL A 80 -8.98 2.08 10.35
CA VAL A 80 -7.61 2.47 10.00
C VAL A 80 -7.62 3.90 9.48
N LEU A 81 -6.95 4.82 10.15
CA LEU A 81 -6.91 6.23 9.80
C LEU A 81 -5.70 6.56 8.92
N GLN A 82 -4.56 5.93 9.21
CA GLN A 82 -3.32 6.13 8.46
C GLN A 82 -2.44 4.89 8.56
N VAL A 83 -1.70 4.63 7.48
CA VAL A 83 -0.62 3.63 7.46
C VAL A 83 0.62 4.26 6.88
N ASP A 84 1.74 4.16 7.58
CA ASP A 84 3.06 4.44 7.08
C ASP A 84 3.80 3.13 6.88
N VAL A 85 4.29 2.91 5.67
CA VAL A 85 5.04 1.71 5.28
C VAL A 85 6.40 2.14 4.77
N ARG A 86 7.44 1.39 5.10
CA ARG A 86 8.77 1.57 4.52
C ARG A 86 9.47 0.24 4.31
N LEU A 87 10.43 0.23 3.40
CA LEU A 87 11.36 -0.88 3.30
C LEU A 87 12.26 -0.95 4.53
N SER A 88 12.39 -2.13 5.13
CA SER A 88 13.26 -2.35 6.29
C SER A 88 14.75 -2.26 5.96
N LYS A 89 15.12 -2.41 4.69
CA LYS A 89 16.50 -2.36 4.19
C LYS A 89 16.56 -1.97 2.71
N PRO A 90 17.67 -1.37 2.24
CA PRO A 90 17.89 -1.09 0.84
C PRO A 90 17.80 -2.33 -0.05
N ILE A 91 17.25 -2.17 -1.26
CA ILE A 91 17.14 -3.23 -2.26
C ILE A 91 17.85 -2.85 -3.55
N LEU A 92 18.29 -3.86 -4.32
CA LEU A 92 18.83 -3.67 -5.66
C LEU A 92 17.73 -4.03 -6.68
N VAL A 93 17.40 -3.07 -7.54
CA VAL A 93 16.45 -3.25 -8.64
C VAL A 93 17.27 -3.37 -9.92
N PRO A 94 17.27 -4.54 -10.58
CA PRO A 94 17.98 -4.70 -11.85
C PRO A 94 17.36 -3.76 -12.89
N THR A 95 18.22 -3.14 -13.70
CA THR A 95 17.75 -2.35 -14.84
C THR A 95 17.14 -3.26 -15.90
N ARG A 96 16.24 -2.70 -16.69
CA ARG A 96 15.55 -3.47 -17.73
C ARG A 96 16.55 -4.08 -18.71
N PRO A 97 16.42 -5.37 -19.08
CA PRO A 97 17.24 -5.97 -20.12
C PRO A 97 17.16 -5.18 -21.43
N GLY A 98 18.29 -4.92 -22.05
CA GLY A 98 18.39 -4.19 -23.32
C GLY A 98 18.69 -2.69 -23.23
N TYR A 99 18.74 -2.09 -22.04
CA TYR A 99 19.26 -0.74 -21.87
C TYR A 99 20.80 -0.77 -21.81
N ILE A 100 21.42 -0.35 -22.92
CA ILE A 100 22.89 -0.28 -23.06
C ILE A 100 23.37 1.03 -22.45
N GLY A 101 24.40 0.98 -21.60
CA GLY A 101 25.07 2.18 -21.03
C GLY A 101 24.52 2.63 -19.67
N ILE A 102 23.60 1.89 -19.05
CA ILE A 102 23.12 2.14 -17.71
C ILE A 102 23.70 1.06 -16.77
N GLU A 103 23.93 1.42 -15.50
CA GLU A 103 24.34 0.44 -14.49
C GLU A 103 23.36 -0.75 -14.46
N PRO A 104 23.85 -1.99 -14.27
CA PRO A 104 23.03 -3.20 -14.35
C PRO A 104 21.94 -3.27 -13.25
N ALA A 105 22.04 -2.43 -12.23
CA ALA A 105 21.02 -2.33 -11.18
C ALA A 105 21.06 -0.94 -10.53
N VAL A 106 19.89 -0.47 -10.11
CA VAL A 106 19.71 0.75 -9.31
C VAL A 106 19.46 0.35 -7.87
N ARG A 107 20.17 0.97 -6.94
CA ARG A 107 19.94 0.75 -5.52
C ARG A 107 18.86 1.69 -5.00
N VAL A 108 17.78 1.13 -4.48
CA VAL A 108 16.76 1.85 -3.72
C VAL A 108 17.24 1.92 -2.28
N GLU A 109 17.62 3.09 -1.83
CA GLU A 109 18.12 3.31 -0.47
C GLU A 109 16.99 3.41 0.54
N ARG A 110 15.87 4.01 0.13
CA ARG A 110 14.68 4.21 0.92
C ARG A 110 13.44 4.22 0.03
N SER A 111 12.40 3.53 0.45
CA SER A 111 11.07 3.63 -0.13
C SER A 111 10.09 3.72 1.02
N GLU A 112 9.29 4.77 1.02
CA GLU A 112 8.31 5.07 2.06
C GLU A 112 6.99 5.44 1.42
N ALA A 113 5.89 5.01 2.01
CA ALA A 113 4.55 5.39 1.61
C ALA A 113 3.72 5.72 2.85
N THR A 114 3.00 6.83 2.78
CA THR A 114 1.97 7.21 3.75
C THR A 114 0.62 7.17 3.05
N MET A 115 -0.30 6.38 3.59
CA MET A 115 -1.67 6.28 3.11
C MET A 115 -2.62 6.76 4.19
N ARG A 116 -3.55 7.67 3.83
CA ARG A 116 -4.62 8.13 4.72
C ARG A 116 -5.95 7.64 4.22
N PHE A 117 -6.85 7.39 5.15
CA PHE A 117 -8.17 6.83 4.89
C PHE A 117 -9.24 7.76 5.42
N ALA A 118 -10.36 7.84 4.71
CA ALA A 118 -11.55 8.57 5.12
C ALA A 118 -12.80 7.74 4.91
N ARG A 119 -13.85 8.04 5.67
CA ARG A 119 -15.16 7.44 5.48
C ARG A 119 -15.86 8.11 4.31
N VAL A 120 -16.30 7.31 3.33
CA VAL A 120 -17.06 7.74 2.17
C VAL A 120 -18.46 7.14 2.24
N SER A 121 -19.48 7.98 2.19
CA SER A 121 -20.88 7.55 2.21
C SER A 121 -21.44 7.43 0.80
N PHE A 122 -22.18 6.37 0.56
CA PHE A 122 -22.91 6.10 -0.68
C PHE A 122 -24.41 6.03 -0.38
N ASN A 123 -25.25 6.58 -1.26
CA ASN A 123 -26.68 6.75 -1.02
C ASN A 123 -27.57 5.62 -1.56
N ALA A 124 -27.02 4.66 -2.33
CA ALA A 124 -27.83 3.60 -2.92
C ALA A 124 -27.07 2.27 -3.04
N PRO A 125 -27.18 1.35 -2.09
CA PRO A 125 -27.80 1.49 -0.75
C PRO A 125 -26.99 2.41 0.16
N ASP A 126 -27.62 2.91 1.21
CA ASP A 126 -26.94 3.72 2.21
C ASP A 126 -25.87 2.88 2.91
N GLU A 127 -24.62 3.24 2.68
CA GLU A 127 -23.46 2.56 3.21
C GLU A 127 -22.31 3.53 3.38
N THR A 128 -21.57 3.39 4.45
CA THR A 128 -20.33 4.14 4.67
C THR A 128 -19.14 3.18 4.67
N VAL A 129 -18.20 3.41 3.78
CA VAL A 129 -17.02 2.55 3.58
C VAL A 129 -15.76 3.37 3.86
N LEU A 130 -14.78 2.75 4.51
CA LEU A 130 -13.46 3.33 4.70
C LEU A 130 -12.64 3.14 3.42
N LEU A 131 -12.24 4.24 2.79
CA LEU A 131 -11.51 4.25 1.53
C LEU A 131 -10.25 5.11 1.61
N PRO A 132 -9.21 4.83 0.81
CA PRO A 132 -8.01 5.67 0.76
C PRO A 132 -8.37 7.09 0.34
N GLU A 133 -7.90 8.10 1.06
CA GLU A 133 -8.05 9.52 0.73
C GLU A 133 -6.82 10.06 0.00
N SER A 134 -5.64 9.67 0.48
CA SER A 134 -4.37 10.09 -0.12
C SER A 134 -3.29 9.03 0.02
N ILE A 135 -2.37 9.04 -0.95
CA ILE A 135 -1.16 8.22 -0.97
C ILE A 135 0.01 9.12 -1.31
N ASP A 136 0.96 9.22 -0.38
CA ASP A 136 2.23 9.93 -0.56
C ASP A 136 3.36 8.91 -0.55
N THR A 137 4.18 8.88 -1.60
CA THR A 137 5.31 7.95 -1.73
C THR A 137 6.61 8.71 -1.98
N VAL A 138 7.68 8.28 -1.34
CA VAL A 138 9.03 8.80 -1.54
C VAL A 138 9.97 7.63 -1.81
N ASN A 139 10.65 7.67 -2.95
CA ASN A 139 11.69 6.71 -3.31
C ASN A 139 13.02 7.42 -3.47
N VAL A 140 14.01 7.00 -2.70
CA VAL A 140 15.39 7.52 -2.74
C VAL A 140 16.29 6.49 -3.39
N PHE A 141 16.94 6.88 -4.46
CA PHE A 141 17.84 6.02 -5.24
C PHE A 141 19.29 6.47 -5.08
N ARG A 142 20.21 5.53 -5.18
CA ARG A 142 21.64 5.87 -5.24
C ARG A 142 22.03 6.25 -6.67
N GLY A 143 22.65 7.42 -6.82
CA GLY A 143 23.22 7.86 -8.11
C GLY A 143 22.22 8.38 -9.14
N VAL A 144 20.91 8.39 -8.81
CA VAL A 144 19.88 8.96 -9.69
C VAL A 144 18.90 9.80 -8.86
N PRO A 145 18.14 10.71 -9.50
CA PRO A 145 17.18 11.56 -8.78
C PRO A 145 16.15 10.76 -7.98
N SER A 146 15.85 11.24 -6.79
CA SER A 146 14.78 10.71 -5.97
C SER A 146 13.40 11.10 -6.54
N VAL A 147 12.41 10.24 -6.35
CA VAL A 147 11.05 10.45 -6.84
C VAL A 147 10.12 10.60 -5.67
N ARG A 148 9.30 11.66 -5.68
CA ARG A 148 8.15 11.82 -4.79
C ARG A 148 6.89 11.79 -5.64
N TYR A 149 5.94 10.97 -5.20
CA TYR A 149 4.63 10.88 -5.80
C TYR A 149 3.57 11.15 -4.74
N SER A 150 2.59 12.00 -5.08
CA SER A 150 1.48 12.34 -4.19
C SER A 150 0.19 12.19 -4.97
N GLN A 151 -0.74 11.41 -4.46
CA GLN A 151 -2.03 11.15 -5.05
C GLN A 151 -3.13 11.45 -4.05
N ARG A 152 -4.14 12.20 -4.48
CA ARG A 152 -5.40 12.38 -3.77
C ARG A 152 -6.49 11.65 -4.52
N LEU A 153 -7.28 10.85 -3.80
CA LEU A 153 -8.34 10.01 -4.33
C LEU A 153 -9.69 10.65 -3.98
N THR A 154 -10.45 11.01 -5.01
CA THR A 154 -11.75 11.70 -4.89
C THR A 154 -12.76 11.04 -5.80
N ASP A 155 -14.03 11.44 -5.70
CA ASP A 155 -15.11 11.03 -6.61
C ASP A 155 -15.33 9.51 -6.69
N TYR A 156 -15.29 8.86 -5.55
CA TYR A 156 -15.55 7.43 -5.46
C TYR A 156 -16.95 7.10 -6.02
N ARG A 157 -16.99 6.09 -6.92
CA ARG A 157 -18.22 5.59 -7.52
C ARG A 157 -18.38 4.12 -7.23
N ARG A 158 -19.59 3.74 -6.87
CA ARG A 158 -19.97 2.34 -6.65
C ARG A 158 -20.63 1.77 -7.91
N PHE A 159 -20.18 0.60 -8.32
CA PHE A 159 -20.82 -0.18 -9.37
C PHE A 159 -21.59 -1.33 -8.72
N LEU A 160 -22.91 -1.38 -8.95
CA LEU A 160 -23.76 -2.48 -8.52
C LEU A 160 -24.03 -3.39 -9.72
N SER A 161 -23.63 -4.64 -9.64
CA SER A 161 -24.01 -5.66 -10.61
C SER A 161 -25.17 -6.49 -10.06
N HIS A 162 -26.31 -6.52 -10.77
CA HIS A 162 -27.41 -7.43 -10.46
C HIS A 162 -27.30 -8.68 -11.36
N SER A 163 -27.07 -9.83 -10.75
CA SER A 163 -27.19 -11.11 -11.45
C SER A 163 -28.47 -11.80 -10.95
N SER A 164 -29.43 -12.06 -11.83
CA SER A 164 -30.59 -12.90 -11.54
C SER A 164 -30.33 -14.31 -12.09
N ILE A 165 -30.30 -15.30 -11.19
CA ILE A 165 -30.30 -16.70 -11.60
C ILE A 165 -31.76 -17.10 -11.82
N ARG A 166 -32.16 -17.32 -13.07
CA ARG A 166 -33.46 -17.98 -13.34
C ARG A 166 -33.24 -19.50 -13.22
N SER A 167 -33.74 -20.08 -12.16
CA SER A 167 -33.89 -21.55 -12.09
C SER A 167 -34.99 -21.97 -13.06
N SER A 168 -34.63 -22.63 -14.15
CA SER A 168 -35.59 -23.38 -14.94
C SER A 168 -35.86 -24.68 -14.21
N THR A 169 -37.02 -24.80 -13.65
CA THR A 169 -37.59 -26.11 -13.23
C THR A 169 -37.94 -26.91 -14.48
N PHE A 170 -37.27 -28.05 -14.67
CA PHE A 170 -37.66 -29.10 -15.60
C PHE A 170 -38.65 -30.03 -14.95
#